data_c5fea8ffc86ddfa641b746385ad40412
#
_entry.id   c5fea8ffc86ddfa641b746385ad40412
#
_cell.length_a   1.000
_cell.length_b   1.000
_cell.length_c   1.000
_cell.angle_alpha   90.00
_cell.angle_beta   90.00
_cell.angle_gamma   90.00
#
_symmetry.space_group_name_H-M   'P 1'
#
loop_
_entity.id
_entity.type
_entity.pdbx_description
1 polymer ?
#
loop_
_entity_poly.entity_id
_entity_poly.type
_entity_poly.pdbx_seq_one_letter_code
_entity_poly.pdbx_strand_id
1 'polypeptide(L)'
;DELDVKVFDRTTHPIRTTDAGGEIIKEAQKVIDSVMELRNKANFLNNILAGKLNLGIIPTVSSYILPNEIFSFLKKNPQIELNIKEMTTESIIKSLKSGELDAGIISTPYSAADEFYQDFLFNEELMLYSANQKEGTKKDCFVVPEDIDVNKVWLLEEGNCLRTQFENICHLKE
;
A
#
# COMPACT_ATOMS: atom_id res chain seq x y z
N ASP A 1 -2.78 3.93 -41.10
CA ASP A 1 -2.39 4.01 -39.69
C ASP A 1 -1.59 5.30 -39.51
N GLU A 2 -2.08 6.23 -38.68
CA GLU A 2 -1.58 7.62 -38.60
C GLU A 2 -0.14 7.73 -38.07
N LEU A 3 0.39 6.69 -37.38
CA LEU A 3 1.74 6.74 -36.80
C LEU A 3 2.78 5.92 -37.57
N ASP A 4 2.37 5.17 -38.59
CA ASP A 4 3.23 4.31 -39.42
C ASP A 4 4.17 3.37 -38.61
N VAL A 5 3.76 2.98 -37.38
CA VAL A 5 4.50 2.14 -36.45
C VAL A 5 3.73 0.85 -36.15
N LYS A 6 4.42 -0.29 -36.30
CA LYS A 6 3.85 -1.58 -35.96
C LYS A 6 3.95 -1.80 -34.43
N VAL A 7 2.84 -1.61 -33.71
CA VAL A 7 2.79 -1.69 -32.24
C VAL A 7 2.82 -3.13 -31.75
N PHE A 8 2.15 -4.07 -32.44
CA PHE A 8 2.06 -5.48 -32.05
C PHE A 8 2.61 -6.40 -33.12
N ASP A 9 3.38 -7.39 -32.73
CA ASP A 9 3.75 -8.51 -33.56
C ASP A 9 2.67 -9.59 -33.48
N ARG A 10 1.91 -9.74 -34.57
CA ARG A 10 0.83 -10.75 -34.69
C ARG A 10 1.31 -12.06 -35.27
N THR A 11 2.59 -12.19 -35.61
CA THR A 11 3.18 -13.43 -36.14
C THR A 11 3.55 -14.41 -35.04
N THR A 12 3.61 -13.93 -33.77
CA THR A 12 3.90 -14.75 -32.59
C THR A 12 2.65 -15.06 -31.77
N HIS A 13 2.60 -16.23 -31.17
CA HIS A 13 1.59 -16.59 -30.19
C HIS A 13 2.26 -16.92 -28.83
N PRO A 14 1.93 -16.21 -27.75
CA PRO A 14 0.99 -15.08 -27.65
C PRO A 14 1.50 -13.82 -28.41
N ILE A 15 0.55 -12.96 -28.83
CA ILE A 15 0.86 -11.67 -29.46
C ILE A 15 1.76 -10.86 -28.53
N ARG A 16 2.84 -10.31 -29.05
CA ARG A 16 3.79 -9.49 -28.30
C ARG A 16 3.84 -8.06 -28.82
N THR A 17 4.20 -7.13 -27.96
CA THR A 17 4.54 -5.77 -28.38
C THR A 17 5.88 -5.77 -29.10
N THR A 18 6.03 -4.97 -30.14
CA THR A 18 7.35 -4.65 -30.71
C THR A 18 8.09 -3.68 -29.78
N ASP A 19 9.41 -3.51 -29.94
CA ASP A 19 10.17 -2.54 -29.13
C ASP A 19 9.62 -1.12 -29.35
N ALA A 20 9.40 -0.71 -30.59
CA ALA A 20 8.77 0.57 -30.93
C ALA A 20 7.33 0.65 -30.38
N GLY A 21 6.59 -0.46 -30.41
CA GLY A 21 5.25 -0.56 -29.84
C GLY A 21 5.24 -0.33 -28.32
N GLY A 22 6.23 -0.86 -27.62
CA GLY A 22 6.38 -0.64 -26.16
C GLY A 22 6.59 0.84 -25.82
N GLU A 23 7.37 1.56 -26.61
CA GLU A 23 7.56 3.01 -26.43
C GLU A 23 6.30 3.81 -26.72
N ILE A 24 5.61 3.50 -27.81
CA ILE A 24 4.33 4.15 -28.14
C ILE A 24 3.28 3.92 -27.08
N ILE A 25 3.19 2.71 -26.51
CA ILE A 25 2.25 2.40 -25.44
C ILE A 25 2.56 3.24 -24.20
N LYS A 26 3.83 3.40 -23.83
CA LYS A 26 4.23 4.25 -22.70
C LYS A 26 3.81 5.72 -22.90
N GLU A 27 4.03 6.26 -24.09
CA GLU A 27 3.61 7.64 -24.37
C GLU A 27 2.08 7.77 -24.44
N ALA A 28 1.38 6.79 -24.98
CA ALA A 28 -0.08 6.77 -24.98
C ALA A 28 -0.64 6.71 -23.55
N GLN A 29 0.00 5.96 -22.64
CA GLN A 29 -0.39 5.92 -21.24
C GLN A 29 -0.26 7.31 -20.59
N LYS A 30 0.81 8.05 -20.82
CA LYS A 30 0.97 9.42 -20.31
C LYS A 30 -0.15 10.36 -20.77
N VAL A 31 -0.61 10.21 -22.01
CA VAL A 31 -1.73 11.01 -22.54
C VAL A 31 -3.03 10.67 -21.79
N ILE A 32 -3.29 9.39 -21.57
CA ILE A 32 -4.47 8.93 -20.81
C ILE A 32 -4.42 9.49 -19.38
N ASP A 33 -3.26 9.39 -18.73
CA ASP A 33 -3.05 9.88 -17.35
C ASP A 33 -3.28 11.40 -17.29
N SER A 34 -2.77 12.16 -18.25
CA SER A 34 -2.98 13.62 -18.34
C SER A 34 -4.46 13.99 -18.53
N VAL A 35 -5.21 13.21 -19.30
CA VAL A 35 -6.66 13.41 -19.46
C VAL A 35 -7.39 13.13 -18.15
N MET A 36 -6.97 12.09 -17.41
CA MET A 36 -7.53 11.78 -16.09
C MET A 36 -7.23 12.89 -15.09
N GLU A 37 -6.00 13.39 -15.04
CA GLU A 37 -5.63 14.53 -14.19
C GLU A 37 -6.47 15.78 -14.49
N LEU A 38 -6.68 16.09 -15.77
CA LEU A 38 -7.53 17.21 -16.15
C LEU A 38 -8.97 17.05 -15.65
N ARG A 39 -9.54 15.85 -15.76
CA ARG A 39 -10.87 15.53 -15.25
C ARG A 39 -10.93 15.66 -13.74
N ASN A 40 -9.94 15.11 -13.03
CA ASN A 40 -9.85 15.20 -11.58
C ASN A 40 -9.75 16.66 -11.10
N LYS A 41 -8.97 17.48 -11.80
CA LYS A 41 -8.85 18.91 -11.52
C LYS A 41 -10.16 19.66 -11.75
N ALA A 42 -10.89 19.34 -12.82
CA ALA A 42 -12.21 19.91 -13.07
C ALA A 42 -13.23 19.50 -11.99
N ASN A 43 -13.23 18.22 -11.59
CA ASN A 43 -14.07 17.72 -10.50
C ASN A 43 -13.75 18.42 -9.17
N PHE A 44 -12.47 18.58 -8.85
CA PHE A 44 -12.02 19.28 -7.64
C PHE A 44 -12.50 20.75 -7.61
N LEU A 45 -12.38 21.46 -8.73
CA LEU A 45 -12.85 22.85 -8.85
C LEU A 45 -14.37 22.96 -8.68
N ASN A 46 -15.11 21.92 -9.00
CA ASN A 46 -16.57 21.85 -8.83
C ASN A 46 -16.96 21.21 -7.47
N ASN A 47 -16.02 20.97 -6.55
CA ASN A 47 -16.24 20.26 -5.29
C ASN A 47 -16.86 18.86 -5.47
N ILE A 48 -16.61 18.19 -6.59
CA ILE A 48 -17.10 16.85 -6.88
C ILE A 48 -15.95 15.88 -6.61
N LEU A 49 -16.08 15.07 -5.56
CA LEU A 49 -15.19 13.95 -5.30
C LEU A 49 -15.66 12.75 -6.14
N ALA A 50 -15.09 12.62 -7.33
CA ALA A 50 -15.43 11.55 -8.27
C ALA A 50 -14.17 11.04 -8.98
N GLY A 51 -14.19 9.79 -9.38
CA GLY A 51 -13.10 9.16 -10.12
C GLY A 51 -12.66 7.85 -9.51
N LYS A 52 -11.55 7.31 -10.03
CA LYS A 52 -10.96 6.06 -9.57
C LYS A 52 -9.87 6.35 -8.55
N LEU A 53 -9.88 5.62 -7.45
CA LEU A 53 -8.86 5.67 -6.39
C LEU A 53 -8.29 4.25 -6.19
N ASN A 54 -7.00 4.10 -6.45
CA ASN A 54 -6.28 2.85 -6.23
C ASN A 54 -5.49 2.96 -4.92
N LEU A 55 -5.90 2.22 -3.91
CA LEU A 55 -5.34 2.23 -2.56
C LEU A 55 -4.57 0.95 -2.28
N GLY A 56 -3.30 1.08 -1.92
CA GLY A 56 -2.52 -0.01 -1.33
C GLY A 56 -2.64 0.02 0.19
N ILE A 57 -2.79 -1.13 0.83
CA ILE A 57 -2.87 -1.22 2.29
C ILE A 57 -2.12 -2.44 2.79
N ILE A 58 -1.42 -2.32 3.91
CA ILE A 58 -0.76 -3.46 4.54
C ILE A 58 -1.78 -4.38 5.22
N PRO A 59 -1.58 -5.72 5.20
CA PRO A 59 -2.54 -6.68 5.74
C PRO A 59 -2.89 -6.48 7.21
N THR A 60 -1.91 -6.06 8.02
CA THR A 60 -2.09 -5.83 9.46
C THR A 60 -3.09 -4.73 9.78
N VAL A 61 -3.28 -3.78 8.87
CA VAL A 61 -4.17 -2.62 9.04
C VAL A 61 -5.50 -2.82 8.30
N SER A 62 -5.47 -3.54 7.17
CA SER A 62 -6.65 -3.73 6.32
C SER A 62 -7.81 -4.39 7.06
N SER A 63 -7.51 -5.37 7.90
CA SER A 63 -8.53 -6.20 8.57
C SER A 63 -9.47 -5.43 9.49
N TYR A 64 -9.08 -4.27 10.01
CA TYR A 64 -9.92 -3.46 10.90
C TYR A 64 -10.28 -2.07 10.35
N ILE A 65 -9.45 -1.45 9.49
CA ILE A 65 -9.81 -0.18 8.86
C ILE A 65 -10.88 -0.37 7.79
N LEU A 66 -10.72 -1.39 6.92
CA LEU A 66 -11.62 -1.56 5.79
C LEU A 66 -13.09 -1.77 6.21
N PRO A 67 -13.42 -2.66 7.16
CA PRO A 67 -14.81 -2.88 7.54
C PRO A 67 -15.49 -1.65 8.14
N ASN A 68 -14.75 -0.83 8.86
CA ASN A 68 -15.32 0.26 9.64
C ASN A 68 -15.43 1.58 8.85
N GLU A 69 -14.37 1.92 8.12
CA GLU A 69 -14.24 3.26 7.52
C GLU A 69 -14.64 3.30 6.04
N ILE A 70 -14.35 2.24 5.28
CA ILE A 70 -14.54 2.23 3.83
C ILE A 70 -16.00 2.31 3.43
N PHE A 71 -16.89 1.57 4.10
CA PHE A 71 -18.32 1.66 3.80
C PHE A 71 -18.89 3.05 4.04
N SER A 72 -18.46 3.69 5.14
CA SER A 72 -18.85 5.06 5.45
C SER A 72 -18.35 6.05 4.41
N PHE A 73 -17.10 5.89 3.97
CA PHE A 73 -16.48 6.72 2.94
C PHE A 73 -17.21 6.59 1.59
N LEU A 74 -17.43 5.37 1.11
CA LEU A 74 -18.11 5.12 -0.17
C LEU A 74 -19.57 5.60 -0.15
N LYS A 75 -20.25 5.45 0.98
CA LYS A 75 -21.61 5.98 1.13
C LYS A 75 -21.67 7.51 1.02
N LYS A 76 -20.66 8.21 1.52
CA LYS A 76 -20.55 9.67 1.42
C LYS A 76 -20.07 10.12 0.03
N ASN A 77 -19.34 9.28 -0.68
CA ASN A 77 -18.70 9.59 -1.95
C ASN A 77 -19.07 8.55 -3.03
N PRO A 78 -20.36 8.47 -3.44
CA PRO A 78 -20.82 7.39 -4.33
C PRO A 78 -20.27 7.46 -5.75
N GLN A 79 -19.59 8.54 -6.11
CA GLN A 79 -18.96 8.73 -7.42
C GLN A 79 -17.48 8.29 -7.44
N ILE A 80 -16.94 7.78 -6.31
CA ILE A 80 -15.60 7.24 -6.23
C ILE A 80 -15.65 5.74 -6.48
N GLU A 81 -14.90 5.28 -7.49
CA GLU A 81 -14.57 3.87 -7.68
C GLU A 81 -13.29 3.56 -6.89
N LEU A 82 -13.43 2.88 -5.77
CA LEU A 82 -12.31 2.54 -4.90
C LEU A 82 -11.82 1.12 -5.17
N ASN A 83 -10.56 1.00 -5.58
CA ASN A 83 -9.85 -0.28 -5.70
C ASN A 83 -8.83 -0.41 -4.57
N ILE A 84 -8.92 -1.49 -3.81
CA ILE A 84 -8.03 -1.74 -2.68
C ILE A 84 -7.20 -2.99 -2.97
N LYS A 85 -5.89 -2.90 -2.74
CA LYS A 85 -4.96 -4.02 -2.83
C LYS A 85 -4.21 -4.19 -1.51
N GLU A 86 -4.29 -5.38 -0.93
CA GLU A 86 -3.39 -5.74 0.18
C GLU A 86 -2.02 -6.07 -0.37
N MET A 87 -0.99 -5.39 0.16
CA MET A 87 0.37 -5.48 -0.34
C MET A 87 1.36 -5.23 0.80
N THR A 88 2.61 -5.69 0.62
CA THR A 88 3.71 -5.32 1.53
C THR A 88 4.06 -3.83 1.37
N THR A 89 4.65 -3.22 2.40
CA THR A 89 5.08 -1.82 2.35
C THR A 89 5.97 -1.53 1.14
N GLU A 90 6.93 -2.39 0.85
CA GLU A 90 7.83 -2.24 -0.31
C GLU A 90 7.08 -2.24 -1.65
N SER A 91 6.10 -3.15 -1.79
CA SER A 91 5.27 -3.22 -3.00
C SER A 91 4.38 -1.98 -3.15
N ILE A 92 3.83 -1.46 -2.04
CA ILE A 92 3.06 -0.21 -2.03
C ILE A 92 3.93 0.95 -2.51
N ILE A 93 5.12 1.13 -1.94
CA ILE A 93 6.06 2.19 -2.32
C ILE A 93 6.44 2.09 -3.81
N LYS A 94 6.72 0.88 -4.29
CA LYS A 94 7.03 0.65 -5.71
C LYS A 94 5.86 1.03 -6.62
N SER A 95 4.64 0.63 -6.25
CA SER A 95 3.44 0.92 -7.04
C SER A 95 3.03 2.39 -6.99
N LEU A 96 3.31 3.11 -5.87
CA LEU A 96 3.18 4.57 -5.81
C LEU A 96 4.17 5.26 -6.76
N LYS A 97 5.44 4.83 -6.78
CA LYS A 97 6.47 5.37 -7.71
C LYS A 97 6.13 5.14 -9.17
N SER A 98 5.49 4.04 -9.52
CA SER A 98 5.07 3.72 -10.88
C SER A 98 3.74 4.37 -11.28
N GLY A 99 3.00 4.97 -10.33
CA GLY A 99 1.66 5.52 -10.58
C GLY A 99 0.55 4.46 -10.69
N GLU A 100 0.81 3.21 -10.31
CA GLU A 100 -0.22 2.17 -10.22
C GLU A 100 -1.17 2.36 -9.04
N LEU A 101 -0.69 3.01 -7.98
CA LEU A 101 -1.44 3.38 -6.80
C LEU A 101 -1.46 4.91 -6.66
N ASP A 102 -2.59 5.42 -6.20
CA ASP A 102 -2.78 6.84 -5.89
C ASP A 102 -2.44 7.14 -4.42
N ALA A 103 -2.66 6.16 -3.53
CA ALA A 103 -2.37 6.27 -2.10
C ALA A 103 -1.94 4.93 -1.51
N GLY A 104 -1.30 4.99 -0.35
CA GLY A 104 -0.89 3.80 0.41
C GLY A 104 -1.05 4.00 1.91
N ILE A 105 -1.56 3.00 2.61
CA ILE A 105 -1.56 2.95 4.07
C ILE A 105 -0.48 1.95 4.50
N ILE A 106 0.53 2.47 5.19
CA ILE A 106 1.70 1.73 5.63
C ILE A 106 1.97 1.97 7.10
N SER A 107 2.83 1.14 7.68
CA SER A 107 3.37 1.36 9.03
C SER A 107 4.74 2.03 8.94
N THR A 108 4.99 3.00 9.81
CA THR A 108 6.27 3.70 9.91
C THR A 108 7.05 3.23 11.16
N PRO A 109 8.38 3.43 11.21
CA PRO A 109 9.24 4.12 10.26
C PRO A 109 9.57 3.31 9.00
N TYR A 110 9.64 3.98 7.83
CA TYR A 110 10.09 3.40 6.58
C TYR A 110 10.92 4.43 5.79
N SER A 111 12.17 4.10 5.50
CA SER A 111 13.17 5.05 4.99
C SER A 111 12.84 5.71 3.64
N ALA A 112 12.09 5.01 2.77
CA ALA A 112 11.70 5.56 1.48
C ALA A 112 10.41 6.40 1.52
N ALA A 113 9.80 6.56 2.71
CA ALA A 113 8.57 7.34 2.85
C ALA A 113 8.81 8.85 2.68
N ASP A 114 10.03 9.33 2.90
CA ASP A 114 10.39 10.76 2.78
C ASP A 114 10.23 11.31 1.34
N GLU A 115 10.09 10.43 0.36
CA GLU A 115 9.84 10.81 -1.04
C GLU A 115 8.37 11.15 -1.32
N PHE A 116 7.46 10.91 -0.36
CA PHE A 116 6.02 11.06 -0.52
C PHE A 116 5.47 12.05 0.49
N TYR A 117 4.34 12.67 0.13
CA TYR A 117 3.52 13.37 1.11
C TYR A 117 2.94 12.35 2.09
N GLN A 118 3.04 12.63 3.39
CA GLN A 118 2.63 11.73 4.46
C GLN A 118 1.66 12.43 5.40
N ASP A 119 0.55 11.75 5.67
CA ASP A 119 -0.38 12.10 6.72
C ASP A 119 -0.38 11.05 7.81
N PHE A 120 -0.30 11.49 9.05
CA PHE A 120 -0.40 10.62 10.22
C PHE A 120 -1.85 10.22 10.46
N LEU A 121 -2.12 8.92 10.56
CA LEU A 121 -3.47 8.42 10.85
C LEU A 121 -3.65 8.15 12.35
N PHE A 122 -2.87 7.26 12.93
CA PHE A 122 -2.93 6.86 14.34
C PHE A 122 -1.68 6.10 14.77
N ASN A 123 -1.51 5.96 16.09
CA ASN A 123 -0.50 5.06 16.68
C ASN A 123 -1.13 3.75 17.11
N GLU A 124 -0.37 2.67 16.95
CA GLU A 124 -0.70 1.35 17.50
C GLU A 124 0.36 0.94 18.51
N GLU A 125 -0.09 0.41 19.65
CA GLU A 125 0.80 -0.20 20.62
C GLU A 125 1.18 -1.61 20.18
N LEU A 126 2.46 -1.93 20.25
CA LEU A 126 2.94 -3.29 20.04
C LEU A 126 2.71 -4.10 21.29
N MET A 127 1.97 -5.19 21.20
CA MET A 127 1.67 -6.05 22.34
C MET A 127 2.27 -7.44 22.18
N LEU A 128 2.84 -7.96 23.28
CA LEU A 128 3.30 -9.34 23.36
C LEU A 128 2.16 -10.22 23.88
N TYR A 129 1.73 -11.18 23.06
CA TYR A 129 0.80 -12.22 23.51
C TYR A 129 1.56 -13.43 24.04
N SER A 130 1.27 -13.85 25.27
CA SER A 130 1.85 -15.05 25.90
C SER A 130 0.75 -16.03 26.30
N ALA A 131 0.88 -17.29 25.86
CA ALA A 131 -0.02 -18.37 26.24
C ALA A 131 0.17 -18.84 27.70
N ASN A 132 1.30 -18.53 28.31
CA ASN A 132 1.67 -18.97 29.67
C ASN A 132 1.37 -17.91 30.74
N GLN A 133 0.32 -17.14 30.60
CA GLN A 133 -0.10 -16.24 31.68
C GLN A 133 -0.53 -17.06 32.90
N LYS A 134 0.24 -16.96 33.99
CA LYS A 134 -0.22 -17.42 35.28
C LYS A 134 -1.42 -16.56 35.69
N GLU A 135 -2.51 -17.19 36.15
CA GLU A 135 -3.66 -16.48 36.76
C GLU A 135 -3.14 -15.45 37.77
N GLY A 136 -3.47 -14.18 37.55
CA GLY A 136 -3.08 -13.08 38.43
C GLY A 136 -1.98 -12.13 37.91
N THR A 137 -1.42 -12.34 36.70
CA THR A 137 -0.56 -11.34 36.08
C THR A 137 -1.40 -10.15 35.62
N LYS A 138 -1.00 -8.94 36.01
CA LYS A 138 -1.68 -7.69 35.61
C LYS A 138 -1.74 -7.62 34.09
N LYS A 139 -2.90 -7.29 33.56
CA LYS A 139 -3.15 -7.14 32.10
C LYS A 139 -2.27 -6.07 31.43
N ASP A 140 -1.65 -5.20 32.20
CA ASP A 140 -0.91 -4.03 31.74
C ASP A 140 0.54 -4.07 32.29
N CYS A 141 1.31 -5.10 31.91
CA CYS A 141 2.75 -5.12 32.16
C CYS A 141 3.47 -4.57 30.93
N PHE A 142 4.26 -3.52 31.11
CA PHE A 142 5.26 -3.15 30.12
C PHE A 142 6.32 -4.25 30.06
N VAL A 143 6.59 -4.73 28.84
CA VAL A 143 7.63 -5.72 28.59
C VAL A 143 8.77 -4.97 27.92
N VAL A 144 9.98 -5.04 28.48
CA VAL A 144 11.17 -4.49 27.85
C VAL A 144 11.80 -5.55 26.94
N PRO A 145 12.49 -5.15 25.87
CA PRO A 145 13.05 -6.09 24.90
C PRO A 145 13.97 -7.16 25.52
N GLU A 146 14.69 -6.79 26.57
CA GLU A 146 15.62 -7.65 27.30
C GLU A 146 14.94 -8.82 28.03
N ASP A 147 13.66 -8.69 28.34
CA ASP A 147 12.86 -9.74 29.00
C ASP A 147 12.28 -10.76 28.01
N ILE A 148 12.45 -10.52 26.72
CA ILE A 148 11.89 -11.36 25.64
C ILE A 148 12.91 -12.43 25.22
N ASP A 149 12.58 -13.70 25.46
CA ASP A 149 13.35 -14.81 24.88
C ASP A 149 13.00 -14.94 23.38
N VAL A 150 13.82 -14.33 22.55
CA VAL A 150 13.60 -14.26 21.10
C VAL A 150 13.52 -15.63 20.42
N ASN A 151 14.09 -16.68 21.04
CA ASN A 151 14.02 -18.04 20.52
C ASN A 151 12.63 -18.69 20.73
N LYS A 152 11.79 -18.09 21.54
CA LYS A 152 10.43 -18.54 21.82
C LYS A 152 9.34 -17.68 21.20
N VAL A 153 9.72 -16.65 20.45
CA VAL A 153 8.76 -15.75 19.79
C VAL A 153 8.38 -16.31 18.41
N TRP A 154 7.09 -16.32 18.15
CA TRP A 154 6.56 -16.60 16.84
C TRP A 154 6.40 -15.28 16.10
N LEU A 155 7.08 -15.14 14.98
CA LEU A 155 7.04 -13.95 14.13
C LEU A 155 6.30 -14.26 12.82
N LEU A 156 5.74 -13.22 12.23
CA LEU A 156 5.19 -13.27 10.88
C LEU A 156 6.32 -13.45 9.85
N GLU A 157 5.97 -13.82 8.63
CA GLU A 157 6.92 -13.99 7.53
C GLU A 157 7.65 -12.68 7.19
N GLU A 158 8.79 -12.81 6.50
CA GLU A 158 9.54 -11.66 5.98
C GLU A 158 8.68 -10.80 5.06
N GLY A 159 8.95 -9.49 5.07
CA GLY A 159 8.15 -8.50 4.35
C GLY A 159 6.94 -7.97 5.14
N ASN A 160 6.65 -8.55 6.31
CA ASN A 160 5.62 -8.02 7.21
C ASN A 160 6.20 -6.93 8.11
N CYS A 161 5.54 -5.76 8.15
CA CYS A 161 6.00 -4.61 8.93
C CYS A 161 6.11 -4.88 10.43
N LEU A 162 5.19 -5.69 11.01
CA LEU A 162 5.24 -6.08 12.42
C LEU A 162 6.51 -6.87 12.76
N ARG A 163 6.94 -7.77 11.88
CA ARG A 163 8.20 -8.50 12.05
C ARG A 163 9.38 -7.54 12.06
N THR A 164 9.45 -6.65 11.07
CA THR A 164 10.54 -5.67 10.97
C THR A 164 10.58 -4.73 12.19
N GLN A 165 9.42 -4.29 12.69
CA GLN A 165 9.33 -3.47 13.90
C GLN A 165 9.83 -4.23 15.13
N PHE A 166 9.40 -5.49 15.31
CA PHE A 166 9.84 -6.33 16.41
C PHE A 166 11.37 -6.57 16.36
N GLU A 167 11.92 -6.93 15.19
CA GLU A 167 13.35 -7.13 14.99
C GLU A 167 14.16 -5.88 15.33
N ASN A 168 13.65 -4.69 14.97
CA ASN A 168 14.28 -3.41 15.29
C ASN A 168 14.23 -3.11 16.80
N ILE A 169 13.10 -3.36 17.46
CA ILE A 169 12.93 -3.14 18.90
C ILE A 169 13.84 -4.08 19.71
N CYS A 170 13.95 -5.34 19.32
CA CYS A 170 14.74 -6.34 20.00
C CYS A 170 16.21 -6.41 19.51
N HIS A 171 16.64 -5.49 18.67
CA HIS A 171 18.02 -5.43 18.10
C HIS A 171 18.46 -6.76 17.48
N LEU A 172 17.55 -7.46 16.76
CA LEU A 172 17.82 -8.77 16.16
C LEU A 172 18.49 -8.69 14.78
N LYS A 173 18.58 -7.50 14.18
CA LYS A 173 19.35 -7.25 12.96
C LYS A 173 20.59 -6.44 13.32
N GLU A 174 21.74 -7.09 13.23
CA GLU A 174 23.03 -6.43 13.08
C GLU A 174 23.28 -6.09 11.59
#